data_d890b96c23f3179688f8acebbe1a084d
#
_entry.id   d890b96c23f3179688f8acebbe1a084d
#
_cell.length_a   1.000
_cell.length_b   1.000
_cell.length_c   1.000
_cell.angle_alpha   90.00
_cell.angle_beta   90.00
_cell.angle_gamma   90.00
#
_symmetry.space_group_name_H-M   'P 1'
#
loop_
_entity.id
_entity.type
_entity.pdbx_description
1 polymer ?
#
loop_
_entity_poly.entity_id
_entity_poly.type
_entity_poly.pdbx_seq_one_letter_code
_entity_poly.pdbx_strand_id
1 'polypeptide(L)'
;MNLKTTVIEMLPGRRWDAATRWAPVPLRLIVGYGFMEHGFAKLARGPEAFATILHAIGVPAPHLMAWSTILIEVLGGLAVILGAFVTLVSVPMAVVLLVAIFTVHLPYGFSSIKLMAVTAAGAQFGPPGYETDVLYLACLAALVLGGSGPLAVDGA
;
A
#
# COMPACT_ATOMS: atom_id res chain seq x y z
N MET A 1 -17.80 -43.66 -14.50
CA MET A 1 -16.84 -43.10 -13.53
C MET A 1 -16.31 -41.80 -14.10
N ASN A 2 -16.69 -40.66 -13.51
CA ASN A 2 -16.52 -39.36 -14.16
C ASN A 2 -15.14 -38.76 -13.77
N LEU A 3 -14.21 -38.66 -14.72
CA LEU A 3 -12.83 -38.18 -14.50
C LEU A 3 -12.79 -36.83 -13.78
N LYS A 4 -13.80 -35.98 -13.95
CA LYS A 4 -13.88 -34.67 -13.28
C LYS A 4 -14.03 -34.78 -11.77
N THR A 5 -14.74 -35.79 -11.28
CA THR A 5 -14.95 -36.01 -9.84
C THR A 5 -13.66 -36.49 -9.16
N THR A 6 -12.88 -37.32 -9.84
CA THR A 6 -11.62 -37.89 -9.29
C THR A 6 -10.52 -36.85 -9.17
N VAL A 7 -10.44 -35.86 -10.07
CA VAL A 7 -9.43 -34.80 -10.01
C VAL A 7 -9.72 -33.82 -8.88
N ILE A 8 -10.99 -33.53 -8.61
CA ILE A 8 -11.40 -32.63 -7.51
C ILE A 8 -11.13 -33.25 -6.12
N GLU A 9 -11.30 -34.56 -5.99
CA GLU A 9 -11.00 -35.28 -4.75
C GLU A 9 -9.51 -35.45 -4.46
N MET A 10 -8.64 -35.35 -5.47
CA MET A 10 -7.18 -35.41 -5.31
C MET A 10 -6.54 -34.07 -4.91
N LEU A 11 -7.25 -32.95 -4.97
CA LEU A 11 -6.76 -31.67 -4.46
C LEU A 11 -6.95 -31.66 -2.93
N PRO A 12 -5.88 -31.45 -2.16
CA PRO A 12 -5.97 -31.43 -0.69
C PRO A 12 -6.67 -30.16 -0.21
N GLY A 13 -7.99 -30.06 -0.39
CA GLY A 13 -8.80 -28.89 -0.08
C GLY A 13 -8.58 -28.39 1.36
N ARG A 14 -8.51 -29.30 2.32
CA ARG A 14 -8.32 -28.97 3.73
C ARG A 14 -6.97 -28.28 4.09
N ARG A 15 -5.92 -28.58 3.33
CA ARG A 15 -4.59 -27.96 3.57
C ARG A 15 -4.51 -26.55 2.99
N TRP A 16 -5.16 -26.34 1.87
CA TRP A 16 -5.22 -25.01 1.23
C TRP A 16 -6.09 -24.05 2.03
N ASP A 17 -7.22 -24.50 2.58
CA ASP A 17 -8.11 -23.70 3.42
C ASP A 17 -7.38 -23.19 4.68
N ALA A 18 -6.57 -24.04 5.31
CA ALA A 18 -5.78 -23.65 6.47
C ALA A 18 -4.68 -22.64 6.14
N ALA A 19 -4.05 -22.74 4.95
CA ALA A 19 -3.00 -21.83 4.52
C ALA A 19 -3.56 -20.50 3.99
N THR A 20 -4.68 -20.54 3.26
CA THR A 20 -5.30 -19.36 2.62
C THR A 20 -5.70 -18.31 3.64
N ARG A 21 -6.15 -18.71 4.83
CA ARG A 21 -6.49 -17.77 5.90
C ARG A 21 -5.32 -16.91 6.36
N TRP A 22 -4.05 -17.35 6.11
CA TRP A 22 -2.85 -16.61 6.48
C TRP A 22 -2.41 -15.61 5.40
N ALA A 23 -2.99 -15.66 4.19
CA ALA A 23 -2.66 -14.77 3.09
C ALA A 23 -2.76 -13.26 3.43
N PRO A 24 -3.71 -12.80 4.26
CA PRO A 24 -3.77 -11.39 4.66
C PRO A 24 -2.58 -10.92 5.51
N VAL A 25 -1.93 -11.81 6.25
CA VAL A 25 -0.84 -11.41 7.17
C VAL A 25 0.34 -10.76 6.45
N PRO A 26 0.96 -11.37 5.42
CA PRO A 26 2.05 -10.70 4.68
C PRO A 26 1.58 -9.43 3.96
N LEU A 27 0.34 -9.37 3.49
CA LEU A 27 -0.22 -8.16 2.87
C LEU A 27 -0.33 -7.03 3.89
N ARG A 28 -0.83 -7.30 5.09
CA ARG A 28 -0.90 -6.31 6.18
C ARG A 28 0.48 -5.79 6.56
N LEU A 29 1.47 -6.68 6.68
CA LEU A 29 2.81 -6.30 7.07
C LEU A 29 3.46 -5.39 6.02
N ILE A 30 3.42 -5.76 4.74
CA ILE A 30 4.08 -4.96 3.69
C ILE A 30 3.38 -3.63 3.45
N VAL A 31 2.04 -3.62 3.39
CA VAL A 31 1.28 -2.39 3.17
C VAL A 31 1.41 -1.45 4.36
N GLY A 32 1.17 -1.97 5.57
CA GLY A 32 1.23 -1.16 6.78
C GLY A 32 2.61 -0.59 7.04
N TYR A 33 3.68 -1.41 6.90
CA TYR A 33 5.06 -0.94 7.02
C TYR A 33 5.39 0.13 5.98
N GLY A 34 5.06 -0.10 4.69
CA GLY A 34 5.33 0.86 3.64
C GLY A 34 4.65 2.21 3.86
N PHE A 35 3.39 2.21 4.29
CA PHE A 35 2.70 3.45 4.65
C PHE A 35 3.37 4.17 5.83
N MET A 36 3.73 3.45 6.89
CA MET A 36 4.44 4.03 8.03
C MET A 36 5.79 4.65 7.63
N GLU A 37 6.57 3.99 6.78
CA GLU A 37 7.84 4.53 6.24
C GLU A 37 7.63 5.85 5.50
N HIS A 38 6.59 5.93 4.65
CA HIS A 38 6.25 7.19 3.95
C HIS A 38 5.82 8.30 4.91
N GLY A 39 5.04 7.98 5.93
CA GLY A 39 4.64 8.93 6.97
C GLY A 39 5.83 9.40 7.81
N PHE A 40 6.69 8.50 8.26
CA PHE A 40 7.89 8.84 9.02
C PHE A 40 8.90 9.64 8.19
N ALA A 41 9.06 9.34 6.90
CA ALA A 41 9.91 10.13 6.02
C ALA A 41 9.43 11.59 5.91
N LYS A 42 8.11 11.82 5.88
CA LYS A 42 7.52 13.18 5.88
C LYS A 42 7.72 13.87 7.23
N LEU A 43 7.55 13.16 8.34
CA LEU A 43 7.83 13.68 9.69
C LEU A 43 9.30 14.07 9.85
N ALA A 44 10.22 13.22 9.41
CA ALA A 44 11.65 13.45 9.53
C ALA A 44 12.14 14.66 8.70
N ARG A 45 11.52 14.89 7.53
CA ARG A 45 11.81 16.07 6.69
C ARG A 45 11.13 17.35 7.19
N GLY A 46 10.19 17.24 8.09
CA GLY A 46 9.35 18.28 8.62
C GLY A 46 8.02 18.42 7.85
N PRO A 47 6.88 18.45 8.56
CA PRO A 47 5.55 18.59 7.95
C PRO A 47 5.41 19.87 7.11
N GLU A 48 6.09 20.96 7.49
CA GLU A 48 6.10 22.23 6.76
C GLU A 48 6.75 22.10 5.37
N ALA A 49 7.83 21.30 5.26
CA ALA A 49 8.45 21.02 3.96
C ALA A 49 7.48 20.27 3.04
N PHE A 50 6.72 19.33 3.59
CA PHE A 50 5.70 18.62 2.83
C PHE A 50 4.50 19.52 2.47
N ALA A 51 4.06 20.39 3.37
CA ALA A 51 3.02 21.40 3.08
C ALA A 51 3.44 22.34 1.94
N THR A 52 4.71 22.73 1.90
CA THR A 52 5.25 23.55 0.79
C THR A 52 5.15 22.82 -0.56
N ILE A 53 5.44 21.51 -0.60
CA ILE A 53 5.27 20.69 -1.81
C ILE A 53 3.80 20.65 -2.23
N LEU A 54 2.89 20.40 -1.28
CA LEU A 54 1.44 20.35 -1.56
C LEU A 54 0.93 21.70 -2.08
N HIS A 55 1.42 22.81 -1.53
CA HIS A 55 1.09 24.15 -2.03
C HIS A 55 1.56 24.35 -3.48
N ALA A 56 2.79 23.95 -3.79
CA ALA A 56 3.37 24.09 -5.13
C ALA A 56 2.61 23.31 -6.21
N ILE A 57 1.97 22.18 -5.86
CA ILE A 57 1.11 21.39 -6.77
C ILE A 57 -0.37 21.79 -6.71
N GLY A 58 -0.72 22.88 -6.01
CA GLY A 58 -2.07 23.44 -5.98
C GLY A 58 -3.05 22.75 -5.04
N VAL A 59 -2.58 21.96 -4.07
CA VAL A 59 -3.46 21.33 -3.09
C VAL A 59 -4.04 22.38 -2.13
N PRO A 60 -5.38 22.45 -1.93
CA PRO A 60 -5.98 23.39 -0.99
C PRO A 60 -5.63 23.04 0.45
N ALA A 61 -5.55 24.07 1.32
CA ALA A 61 -5.23 23.91 2.75
C ALA A 61 -3.98 23.03 3.00
N PRO A 62 -2.80 23.36 2.42
CA PRO A 62 -1.66 22.44 2.33
C PRO A 62 -1.14 21.96 3.70
N HIS A 63 -1.17 22.81 4.74
CA HIS A 63 -0.79 22.41 6.10
C HIS A 63 -1.72 21.35 6.69
N LEU A 64 -3.04 21.52 6.51
CA LEU A 64 -4.03 20.55 6.96
C LEU A 64 -3.87 19.23 6.21
N MET A 65 -3.70 19.30 4.89
CA MET A 65 -3.52 18.11 4.05
C MET A 65 -2.20 17.38 4.36
N ALA A 66 -1.12 18.12 4.66
CA ALA A 66 0.15 17.51 5.06
C ALA A 66 0.01 16.70 6.34
N TRP A 67 -0.56 17.28 7.39
CA TRP A 67 -0.79 16.56 8.64
C TRP A 67 -1.78 15.40 8.49
N SER A 68 -2.88 15.60 7.76
CA SER A 68 -3.84 14.54 7.48
C SER A 68 -3.20 13.35 6.78
N THR A 69 -2.38 13.61 5.74
CA THR A 69 -1.65 12.55 5.02
C THR A 69 -0.70 11.80 5.95
N ILE A 70 0.11 12.52 6.74
CA ILE A 70 1.05 11.92 7.69
C ILE A 70 0.33 11.04 8.70
N LEU A 71 -0.77 11.52 9.27
CA LEU A 71 -1.56 10.76 10.24
C LEU A 71 -2.20 9.51 9.60
N ILE A 72 -2.77 9.63 8.40
CA ILE A 72 -3.30 8.49 7.65
C ILE A 72 -2.20 7.46 7.39
N GLU A 73 -1.03 7.89 6.97
CA GLU A 73 0.08 6.99 6.67
C GLU A 73 0.62 6.29 7.92
N VAL A 74 0.85 7.01 9.01
CA VAL A 74 1.42 6.42 10.23
C VAL A 74 0.37 5.59 10.97
N LEU A 75 -0.78 6.19 11.30
CA LEU A 75 -1.81 5.51 12.10
C LEU A 75 -2.57 4.46 11.29
N GLY A 76 -2.87 4.75 10.02
CA GLY A 76 -3.49 3.79 9.10
C GLY A 76 -2.57 2.60 8.83
N GLY A 77 -1.28 2.85 8.59
CA GLY A 77 -0.28 1.79 8.45
C GLY A 77 -0.18 0.90 9.68
N LEU A 78 -0.12 1.49 10.87
CA LEU A 78 -0.13 0.76 12.14
C LEU A 78 -1.41 -0.06 12.32
N ALA A 79 -2.57 0.54 12.03
CA ALA A 79 -3.86 -0.14 12.12
C ALA A 79 -3.93 -1.36 11.17
N VAL A 80 -3.44 -1.23 9.94
CA VAL A 80 -3.35 -2.34 8.98
C VAL A 80 -2.41 -3.44 9.50
N ILE A 81 -1.24 -3.12 10.05
CA ILE A 81 -0.33 -4.13 10.65
C ILE A 81 -1.04 -4.91 11.75
N LEU A 82 -1.71 -4.20 12.66
CA LEU A 82 -2.43 -4.82 13.78
C LEU A 82 -3.71 -5.55 13.33
N GLY A 83 -4.19 -5.32 12.10
CA GLY A 83 -5.48 -5.81 11.64
C GLY A 83 -6.64 -5.17 12.38
N ALA A 84 -6.53 -3.88 12.68
CA ALA A 84 -7.55 -3.10 13.37
C ALA A 84 -8.23 -2.13 12.40
N PHE A 85 -9.56 -2.16 12.32
CA PHE A 85 -10.35 -1.29 11.46
C PHE A 85 -9.89 -1.28 9.98
N VAL A 86 -9.40 -2.43 9.48
CA VAL A 86 -8.73 -2.52 8.17
C VAL A 86 -9.58 -1.94 7.05
N THR A 87 -10.86 -2.29 6.98
CA THR A 87 -11.78 -1.75 5.97
C THR A 87 -11.92 -0.23 6.07
N LEU A 88 -12.04 0.30 7.29
CA LEU A 88 -12.24 1.73 7.52
C LEU A 88 -11.00 2.54 7.14
N VAL A 89 -9.81 2.11 7.60
CA VAL A 89 -8.55 2.84 7.34
C VAL A 89 -8.08 2.69 5.89
N SER A 90 -8.46 1.60 5.21
CA SER A 90 -8.12 1.38 3.79
C SER A 90 -8.71 2.45 2.87
N VAL A 91 -9.86 3.03 3.22
CA VAL A 91 -10.50 4.08 2.40
C VAL A 91 -9.62 5.35 2.32
N PRO A 92 -9.27 6.02 3.43
CA PRO A 92 -8.39 7.18 3.35
C PRO A 92 -6.99 6.84 2.82
N MET A 93 -6.45 5.65 3.09
CA MET A 93 -5.17 5.20 2.54
C MET A 93 -5.25 5.09 1.00
N ALA A 94 -6.33 4.52 0.46
CA ALA A 94 -6.54 4.46 -0.98
C ALA A 94 -6.67 5.86 -1.61
N VAL A 95 -7.32 6.80 -0.92
CA VAL A 95 -7.40 8.19 -1.38
C VAL A 95 -6.01 8.83 -1.45
N VAL A 96 -5.14 8.62 -0.44
CA VAL A 96 -3.76 9.13 -0.45
C VAL A 96 -2.98 8.57 -1.67
N LEU A 97 -3.11 7.27 -1.95
CA LEU A 97 -2.46 6.63 -3.12
C LEU A 97 -2.99 7.20 -4.44
N LEU A 98 -4.30 7.36 -4.58
CA LEU A 98 -4.89 7.93 -5.79
C LEU A 98 -4.42 9.37 -6.01
N VAL A 99 -4.41 10.20 -4.96
CA VAL A 99 -3.87 11.56 -5.05
C VAL A 99 -2.40 11.52 -5.47
N ALA A 100 -1.56 10.66 -4.87
CA ALA A 100 -0.16 10.53 -5.24
C ALA A 100 0.02 10.10 -6.71
N ILE A 101 -0.78 9.15 -7.19
CA ILE A 101 -0.78 8.74 -8.61
C ILE A 101 -1.01 9.96 -9.51
N PHE A 102 -2.10 10.69 -9.31
CA PHE A 102 -2.51 11.74 -10.24
C PHE A 102 -1.68 13.02 -10.12
N THR A 103 -1.15 13.33 -8.93
CA THR A 103 -0.41 14.59 -8.70
C THR A 103 1.10 14.45 -8.82
N VAL A 104 1.65 13.26 -8.57
CA VAL A 104 3.10 13.05 -8.47
C VAL A 104 3.61 12.04 -9.49
N HIS A 105 3.03 10.83 -9.54
CA HIS A 105 3.65 9.70 -10.22
C HIS A 105 3.20 9.52 -11.68
N LEU A 106 2.02 10.02 -12.06
CA LEU A 106 1.47 9.87 -13.40
C LEU A 106 2.39 10.38 -14.53
N PRO A 107 3.06 11.54 -14.40
CA PRO A 107 4.00 12.03 -15.42
C PRO A 107 5.18 11.10 -15.66
N TYR A 108 5.52 10.27 -14.68
CA TYR A 108 6.61 9.31 -14.77
C TYR A 108 6.19 7.96 -15.36
N GLY A 109 4.90 7.74 -15.67
CA GLY A 109 4.36 6.50 -16.25
C GLY A 109 4.31 5.35 -15.25
N PHE A 110 4.10 4.13 -15.73
CA PHE A 110 3.84 2.97 -14.87
C PHE A 110 5.06 2.50 -14.06
N SER A 111 6.20 2.24 -14.73
CA SER A 111 7.34 1.53 -14.11
C SER A 111 7.97 2.30 -12.94
N SER A 112 8.16 1.61 -11.82
CA SER A 112 8.85 2.14 -10.63
C SER A 112 10.37 2.11 -10.74
N ILE A 113 10.93 1.32 -11.67
CA ILE A 113 12.37 1.22 -11.91
C ILE A 113 12.68 1.69 -13.34
N LYS A 114 13.42 2.79 -13.46
CA LYS A 114 13.80 3.38 -14.75
C LYS A 114 15.29 3.68 -14.75
N LEU A 115 16.04 2.89 -15.48
CA LEU A 115 17.44 3.18 -15.73
C LEU A 115 17.53 4.37 -16.70
N MET A 116 18.10 5.49 -16.23
CA MET A 116 18.28 6.71 -17.00
C MET A 116 19.66 6.77 -17.67
N ALA A 117 20.69 6.39 -16.94
CA ALA A 117 22.07 6.40 -17.44
C ALA A 117 22.93 5.38 -16.69
N VAL A 118 24.00 4.92 -17.35
CA VAL A 118 25.09 4.21 -16.69
C VAL A 118 26.35 5.10 -16.81
N THR A 119 26.90 5.49 -15.67
CA THR A 119 28.08 6.34 -15.59
C THR A 119 29.24 5.62 -14.92
N ALA A 120 30.41 6.21 -14.89
CA ALA A 120 31.55 5.67 -14.14
C ALA A 120 31.25 5.55 -12.62
N ALA A 121 30.31 6.34 -12.09
CA ALA A 121 29.85 6.27 -10.70
C ALA A 121 28.74 5.23 -10.47
N GLY A 122 28.28 4.52 -11.51
CA GLY A 122 27.24 3.50 -11.42
C GLY A 122 25.97 3.82 -12.20
N ALA A 123 24.95 2.99 -12.01
CA ALA A 123 23.64 3.15 -12.63
C ALA A 123 22.83 4.27 -11.93
N GLN A 124 22.23 5.15 -12.74
CA GLN A 124 21.36 6.23 -12.28
C GLN A 124 19.92 5.89 -12.65
N PHE A 125 19.03 5.95 -11.66
CA PHE A 125 17.61 5.68 -11.84
C PHE A 125 16.80 6.98 -11.76
N GLY A 126 15.74 7.05 -12.56
CA GLY A 126 14.79 8.16 -12.56
C GLY A 126 13.75 8.05 -11.43
N PRO A 127 12.89 9.07 -11.31
CA PRO A 127 11.80 9.04 -10.35
C PRO A 127 10.85 7.87 -10.62
N PRO A 128 10.29 7.26 -9.55
CA PRO A 128 9.40 6.12 -9.68
C PRO A 128 8.07 6.51 -10.33
N GLY A 129 7.52 5.60 -11.13
CA GLY A 129 6.15 5.67 -11.63
C GLY A 129 5.14 5.12 -10.61
N TYR A 130 3.88 4.99 -11.05
CA TYR A 130 2.76 4.63 -10.16
C TYR A 130 2.56 3.11 -9.93
N GLU A 131 3.47 2.25 -10.36
CA GLU A 131 3.40 0.79 -10.20
C GLU A 131 3.19 0.38 -8.73
N THR A 132 4.00 0.97 -7.82
CA THR A 132 3.94 0.66 -6.38
C THR A 132 2.62 1.12 -5.77
N ASP A 133 2.10 2.27 -6.20
CA ASP A 133 0.79 2.75 -5.70
C ASP A 133 -0.34 1.79 -6.09
N VAL A 134 -0.32 1.30 -7.35
CA VAL A 134 -1.31 0.32 -7.83
C VAL A 134 -1.18 -1.01 -7.09
N LEU A 135 0.04 -1.46 -6.81
CA LEU A 135 0.26 -2.66 -5.99
C LEU A 135 -0.30 -2.50 -4.58
N TYR A 136 -0.08 -1.35 -3.94
CA TYR A 136 -0.68 -1.07 -2.63
C TYR A 136 -2.20 -1.00 -2.68
N LEU A 137 -2.79 -0.38 -3.71
CA LEU A 137 -4.24 -0.37 -3.91
C LEU A 137 -4.80 -1.79 -4.05
N ALA A 138 -4.14 -2.65 -4.84
CA ALA A 138 -4.54 -4.04 -4.99
C ALA A 138 -4.44 -4.82 -3.68
N CYS A 139 -3.39 -4.59 -2.89
CA CYS A 139 -3.25 -5.20 -1.56
C CYS A 139 -4.32 -4.73 -0.58
N LEU A 140 -4.63 -3.43 -0.54
CA LEU A 140 -5.73 -2.89 0.29
C LEU A 140 -7.07 -3.49 -0.13
N ALA A 141 -7.34 -3.57 -1.44
CA ALA A 141 -8.55 -4.22 -1.95
C ALA A 141 -8.63 -5.70 -1.54
N ALA A 142 -7.53 -6.44 -1.63
CA ALA A 142 -7.47 -7.83 -1.20
C ALA A 142 -7.75 -7.99 0.30
N LEU A 143 -7.23 -7.08 1.13
CA LEU A 143 -7.48 -7.07 2.58
C LEU A 143 -8.94 -6.73 2.92
N VAL A 144 -9.55 -5.78 2.20
CA VAL A 144 -10.95 -5.40 2.39
C VAL A 144 -11.90 -6.54 1.97
N LEU A 145 -11.61 -7.19 0.85
CA LEU A 145 -12.46 -8.25 0.29
C LEU A 145 -12.23 -9.61 0.96
N GLY A 146 -10.99 -9.92 1.32
CA GLY A 146 -10.59 -11.20 1.90
C GLY A 146 -10.58 -11.25 3.42
N GLY A 147 -10.77 -10.09 4.07
CA GLY A 147 -10.68 -9.96 5.52
C GLY A 147 -9.25 -9.80 6.04
N SER A 148 -9.14 -9.50 7.34
CA SER A 148 -7.87 -9.19 8.00
C SER A 148 -7.04 -10.45 8.34
N GLY A 149 -7.64 -11.64 8.32
CA GLY A 149 -6.98 -12.92 8.62
C GLY A 149 -6.59 -13.09 10.09
N PRO A 150 -5.83 -14.15 10.41
CA PRO A 150 -5.42 -14.44 11.77
C PRO A 150 -4.51 -13.34 12.34
N LEU A 151 -4.43 -13.29 13.67
CA LEU A 151 -3.69 -12.27 14.42
C LEU A 151 -4.20 -10.83 14.17
N ALA A 152 -5.44 -10.67 13.69
CA ALA A 152 -6.08 -9.37 13.56
C ALA A 152 -6.82 -9.00 14.86
N VAL A 153 -6.76 -7.70 15.22
CA VAL A 153 -7.49 -7.17 16.39
C VAL A 153 -9.00 -7.24 16.17
N ASP A 154 -9.47 -7.01 14.94
CA ASP A 154 -10.90 -7.03 14.62
C ASP A 154 -11.53 -8.42 14.72
N GLY A 155 -10.75 -9.48 14.89
CA GLY A 155 -11.20 -10.86 14.84
C GLY A 155 -11.62 -11.27 13.42
N ALA A 156 -11.18 -12.43 12.99
CA ALA A 156 -11.68 -13.04 11.75
C ALA A 156 -12.94 -13.82 12.05
#